data_9d37db2018d4d2cbf9ea9b193ddc293c
#
_entry.id   9d37db2018d4d2cbf9ea9b193ddc293c
#
_cell.length_a   1.000
_cell.length_b   1.000
_cell.length_c   1.000
_cell.angle_alpha   90.00
_cell.angle_beta   90.00
_cell.angle_gamma   90.00
#
_symmetry.space_group_name_H-M   'P 1'
#
loop_
_entity.id
_entity.type
_entity.pdbx_description
1 polymer ?
#
loop_
_entity_poly.entity_id
_entity_poly.type
_entity_poly.pdbx_seq_one_letter_code
_entity_poly.pdbx_strand_id
1 'polypeptide(L)'
;MRSPRDSTHAVLACGEVRTCLLPSFQPLDTRAAAHLLQLRSDERVRVSERPQVYALSPDTLTGVDCRLPAAGGAKVRAVGTVVARAALTEGRVLQATAYFRAPAAGPDRRQPWGHYLVRPGVLEPFGKLPEQALAQGILRDPQKGELHLGLIAEGLLAQLRRHPLLDRKAPFKSRATRLRWVALRASDGEGASIERFTLAEDELRTVELRVPAAEEASAVAGLCEDLALHDWLLTTVVRMLDTSRLGASGGAATVLALRPAVDHLLHLWMPRAHVDPALGPLWEVLEREPEFSRQWQTLVQRIRDQLALQAIPLLREALTSR
;
A
#
# COMPACT_ATOMS: atom_id res chain seq x y z
N MET A 1 -4.60 15.52 -41.36
CA MET A 1 -5.30 14.95 -40.16
C MET A 1 -4.76 13.55 -39.95
N ARG A 2 -3.80 13.37 -39.01
CA ARG A 2 -3.34 12.04 -38.60
C ARG A 2 -4.29 11.57 -37.50
N SER A 3 -4.94 10.43 -37.74
CA SER A 3 -5.75 9.72 -36.76
C SER A 3 -4.93 9.49 -35.47
N PRO A 4 -5.48 9.69 -34.26
CA PRO A 4 -4.76 9.31 -33.05
C PRO A 4 -4.54 7.80 -33.12
N ARG A 5 -3.27 7.39 -33.19
CA ARG A 5 -2.90 5.98 -33.01
C ARG A 5 -3.39 5.58 -31.62
N ASP A 6 -4.36 4.69 -31.56
CA ASP A 6 -4.67 3.90 -30.36
C ASP A 6 -3.37 3.20 -29.95
N SER A 7 -2.57 3.86 -29.13
CA SER A 7 -1.47 3.20 -28.43
C SER A 7 -2.13 2.28 -27.40
N THR A 8 -2.28 1.03 -27.77
CA THR A 8 -2.70 -0.05 -26.87
C THR A 8 -1.63 -0.17 -25.78
N HIS A 9 -1.88 0.47 -24.65
CA HIS A 9 -0.99 0.45 -23.49
C HIS A 9 -1.10 -0.92 -22.81
N ALA A 10 -0.07 -1.74 -22.97
CA ALA A 10 -0.03 -3.07 -22.37
C ALA A 10 -0.01 -2.99 -20.83
N VAL A 11 -0.90 -3.71 -20.17
CA VAL A 11 -0.88 -3.84 -18.70
C VAL A 11 0.37 -4.62 -18.29
N LEU A 12 1.24 -3.98 -17.49
CA LEU A 12 2.43 -4.62 -16.93
C LEU A 12 2.07 -5.45 -15.71
N ALA A 13 1.37 -4.85 -14.74
CA ALA A 13 1.00 -5.49 -13.49
C ALA A 13 -0.21 -4.82 -12.84
N CYS A 14 -0.88 -5.56 -11.97
CA CYS A 14 -2.00 -5.10 -11.16
C CYS A 14 -1.84 -5.58 -9.73
N GLY A 15 -2.27 -4.77 -8.75
CA GLY A 15 -2.19 -5.15 -7.35
C GLY A 15 -3.12 -4.40 -6.41
N GLU A 16 -3.15 -4.85 -5.17
CA GLU A 16 -3.78 -4.16 -4.04
C GLU A 16 -2.86 -4.25 -2.82
N VAL A 17 -2.64 -3.11 -2.17
CA VAL A 17 -1.93 -2.98 -0.91
C VAL A 17 -2.94 -2.68 0.19
N ARG A 18 -2.80 -3.35 1.32
CA ARG A 18 -3.53 -3.06 2.55
C ARG A 18 -2.56 -2.64 3.63
N THR A 19 -2.83 -1.52 4.29
CA THR A 19 -1.97 -0.94 5.32
C THR A 19 -2.74 -0.81 6.62
N CYS A 20 -2.16 -1.24 7.73
CA CYS A 20 -2.77 -1.13 9.06
C CYS A 20 -1.71 -1.00 10.15
N LEU A 21 -2.15 -0.56 11.32
CA LEU A 21 -1.33 -0.60 12.53
C LEU A 21 -1.16 -2.05 12.99
N LEU A 22 0.06 -2.42 13.36
CA LEU A 22 0.33 -3.70 13.98
C LEU A 22 -0.35 -3.75 15.37
N PRO A 23 -1.10 -4.81 15.72
CA PRO A 23 -1.73 -4.93 17.03
C PRO A 23 -0.71 -5.38 18.09
N SER A 24 0.26 -4.50 18.37
CA SER A 24 1.27 -4.64 19.42
C SER A 24 1.49 -3.29 20.09
N PHE A 25 1.50 -3.26 21.43
CA PHE A 25 1.71 -2.04 22.20
C PHE A 25 3.13 -1.50 21.99
N GLN A 26 4.13 -2.37 22.04
CA GLN A 26 5.50 -2.01 21.70
C GLN A 26 5.78 -2.29 20.21
N PRO A 27 6.63 -1.49 19.57
CA PRO A 27 7.13 -1.81 18.24
C PRO A 27 7.95 -3.11 18.30
N LEU A 28 7.85 -3.94 17.27
CA LEU A 28 8.70 -5.11 17.18
C LEU A 28 10.12 -4.69 16.79
N ASP A 29 11.10 -5.23 17.45
CA ASP A 29 12.49 -5.11 17.03
C ASP A 29 12.75 -5.88 15.72
N THR A 30 13.93 -5.69 15.13
CA THR A 30 14.33 -6.31 13.87
C THR A 30 14.22 -7.84 13.89
N ARG A 31 14.57 -8.48 15.01
CA ARG A 31 14.52 -9.94 15.15
C ARG A 31 13.08 -10.45 15.24
N ALA A 32 12.25 -9.82 16.05
CA ALA A 32 10.83 -10.14 16.16
C ALA A 32 10.08 -9.86 14.86
N ALA A 33 10.41 -8.77 14.16
CA ALA A 33 9.88 -8.46 12.84
C ALA A 33 10.23 -9.54 11.81
N ALA A 34 11.49 -9.98 11.78
CA ALA A 34 11.91 -11.07 10.91
C ALA A 34 11.18 -12.39 11.26
N HIS A 35 11.01 -12.70 12.54
CA HIS A 35 10.27 -13.88 12.96
C HIS A 35 8.78 -13.82 12.57
N LEU A 36 8.13 -12.67 12.78
CA LEU A 36 6.73 -12.45 12.35
C LEU A 36 6.55 -12.67 10.85
N LEU A 37 7.47 -12.17 10.03
CA LEU A 37 7.37 -12.17 8.58
C LEU A 37 7.98 -13.42 7.90
N GLN A 38 8.43 -14.41 8.67
CA GLN A 38 8.96 -15.67 8.15
C GLN A 38 7.84 -16.56 7.59
N LEU A 39 7.29 -16.18 6.44
CA LEU A 39 6.18 -16.87 5.78
C LEU A 39 6.58 -18.21 5.14
N ARG A 40 7.87 -18.37 4.85
CA ARG A 40 8.45 -19.55 4.25
C ARG A 40 9.73 -19.93 4.98
N SER A 41 9.92 -21.19 5.29
CA SER A 41 11.08 -21.70 6.04
C SER A 41 12.37 -21.71 5.22
N ASP A 42 12.24 -21.78 3.90
CA ASP A 42 13.34 -21.91 2.92
C ASP A 42 13.87 -20.56 2.41
N GLU A 43 13.17 -19.47 2.67
CA GLU A 43 13.55 -18.12 2.24
C GLU A 43 13.68 -17.16 3.42
N ARG A 44 14.64 -16.24 3.35
CA ARG A 44 14.90 -15.29 4.43
C ARG A 44 14.06 -14.02 4.28
N VAL A 45 13.61 -13.47 5.40
CA VAL A 45 13.06 -12.12 5.49
C VAL A 45 14.16 -11.12 5.15
N ARG A 46 13.88 -10.19 4.26
CA ARG A 46 14.79 -9.07 3.97
C ARG A 46 14.60 -7.99 5.01
N VAL A 47 15.68 -7.56 5.64
CA VAL A 47 15.64 -6.53 6.66
C VAL A 47 16.60 -5.40 6.29
N SER A 48 16.16 -4.15 6.47
CA SER A 48 16.96 -2.94 6.38
C SER A 48 16.81 -2.15 7.68
N GLU A 49 17.89 -1.54 8.16
CA GLU A 49 17.87 -0.67 9.34
C GLU A 49 18.00 0.81 8.97
N ARG A 50 18.30 1.10 7.71
CA ARG A 50 18.47 2.48 7.21
C ARG A 50 17.76 2.67 5.89
N PRO A 51 17.14 3.84 5.64
CA PRO A 51 17.04 5.00 6.52
C PRO A 51 16.08 4.83 7.70
N GLN A 52 15.24 3.77 7.68
CA GLN A 52 14.34 3.36 8.76
C GLN A 52 14.30 1.83 8.84
N VAL A 53 13.89 1.29 9.98
CA VAL A 53 13.72 -0.16 10.14
C VAL A 53 12.59 -0.66 9.25
N TYR A 54 12.93 -1.58 8.36
CA TYR A 54 12.02 -2.16 7.40
C TYR A 54 12.28 -3.65 7.25
N ALA A 55 11.23 -4.44 7.32
CA ALA A 55 11.30 -5.87 7.09
C ALA A 55 10.30 -6.27 6.01
N LEU A 56 10.72 -7.11 5.07
CA LEU A 56 9.91 -7.60 3.95
C LEU A 56 9.96 -9.13 3.92
N SER A 57 8.77 -9.74 3.94
CA SER A 57 8.63 -11.20 3.89
C SER A 57 9.11 -11.77 2.56
N PRO A 58 9.42 -13.06 2.50
CA PRO A 58 9.45 -13.80 1.25
C PRO A 58 8.08 -13.72 0.54
N ASP A 59 8.13 -13.85 -0.78
CA ASP A 59 6.93 -13.92 -1.61
C ASP A 59 6.21 -15.28 -1.38
N THR A 60 4.90 -15.21 -1.21
CA THR A 60 4.01 -16.38 -1.19
C THR A 60 3.17 -16.42 -2.45
N LEU A 61 2.78 -17.61 -2.89
CA LEU A 61 2.01 -17.78 -4.12
C LEU A 61 0.62 -18.34 -3.81
N THR A 62 -0.39 -17.68 -4.34
CA THR A 62 -1.77 -18.18 -4.31
C THR A 62 -2.16 -18.63 -5.72
N GLY A 63 -2.45 -19.92 -5.90
CA GLY A 63 -2.96 -20.44 -7.15
C GLY A 63 -4.41 -20.00 -7.39
N VAL A 64 -4.70 -19.48 -8.57
CA VAL A 64 -6.04 -19.01 -8.95
C VAL A 64 -6.47 -19.56 -10.28
N ASP A 65 -7.78 -19.82 -10.42
CA ASP A 65 -8.47 -20.22 -11.64
C ASP A 65 -9.85 -19.58 -11.61
N CYS A 66 -9.95 -18.32 -12.05
CA CYS A 66 -11.14 -17.50 -11.89
C CYS A 66 -11.31 -16.49 -13.02
N ARG A 67 -12.39 -15.74 -13.00
CA ARG A 67 -12.57 -14.59 -13.88
C ARG A 67 -11.73 -13.42 -13.41
N LEU A 68 -11.11 -12.72 -14.35
CA LEU A 68 -10.48 -11.43 -14.08
C LEU A 68 -11.54 -10.33 -14.01
N PRO A 69 -11.39 -9.35 -13.10
CA PRO A 69 -12.25 -8.17 -13.10
C PRO A 69 -11.96 -7.36 -14.38
N ALA A 70 -12.95 -7.27 -15.26
CA ALA A 70 -12.87 -6.53 -16.51
C ALA A 70 -14.09 -5.63 -16.69
N ALA A 71 -13.88 -4.40 -17.14
CA ALA A 71 -14.96 -3.46 -17.44
C ALA A 71 -15.69 -3.85 -18.74
N GLY A 72 -16.85 -3.22 -19.02
CA GLY A 72 -17.57 -3.40 -20.26
C GLY A 72 -18.20 -4.79 -20.46
N GLY A 73 -18.33 -5.60 -19.39
CA GLY A 73 -18.95 -6.92 -19.46
C GLY A 73 -18.06 -8.02 -20.08
N ALA A 74 -16.77 -7.73 -20.31
CA ALA A 74 -15.80 -8.71 -20.80
C ALA A 74 -15.62 -9.84 -19.78
N LYS A 75 -15.80 -11.09 -20.23
CA LYS A 75 -15.66 -12.30 -19.41
C LYS A 75 -14.34 -12.97 -19.73
N VAL A 76 -13.28 -12.54 -19.06
CA VAL A 76 -11.95 -13.10 -19.22
C VAL A 76 -11.67 -14.05 -18.05
N ARG A 77 -11.44 -15.31 -18.33
CA ARG A 77 -10.95 -16.28 -17.35
C ARG A 77 -9.44 -16.38 -17.44
N ALA A 78 -8.77 -16.51 -16.31
CA ALA A 78 -7.33 -16.68 -16.23
C ALA A 78 -6.95 -17.73 -15.20
N VAL A 79 -5.79 -18.36 -15.41
CA VAL A 79 -5.20 -19.36 -14.51
C VAL A 79 -3.74 -18.99 -14.27
N GLY A 80 -3.28 -19.20 -13.05
CA GLY A 80 -1.89 -18.95 -12.68
C GLY A 80 -1.72 -18.70 -11.21
N THR A 81 -0.75 -17.85 -10.85
CA THR A 81 -0.45 -17.53 -9.46
C THR A 81 -0.48 -16.03 -9.23
N VAL A 82 -0.97 -15.64 -8.06
CA VAL A 82 -0.85 -14.29 -7.50
C VAL A 82 0.25 -14.30 -6.47
N VAL A 83 1.16 -13.34 -6.54
CA VAL A 83 2.18 -13.10 -5.50
C VAL A 83 1.54 -12.34 -4.36
N ALA A 84 1.82 -12.77 -3.12
CA ALA A 84 1.51 -12.00 -1.94
C ALA A 84 2.73 -11.90 -1.02
N ARG A 85 2.95 -10.72 -0.45
CA ARG A 85 4.03 -10.46 0.51
C ARG A 85 3.57 -9.48 1.58
N ALA A 86 4.29 -9.44 2.69
CA ALA A 86 4.04 -8.51 3.78
C ALA A 86 5.28 -7.69 4.10
N ALA A 87 5.06 -6.42 4.45
CA ALA A 87 6.11 -5.51 4.90
C ALA A 87 5.76 -4.96 6.29
N LEU A 88 6.78 -4.72 7.10
CA LEU A 88 6.65 -4.11 8.43
C LEU A 88 7.64 -2.95 8.55
N THR A 89 7.10 -1.74 8.73
CA THR A 89 7.89 -0.52 8.89
C THR A 89 7.95 -0.13 10.36
N GLU A 90 9.18 0.11 10.87
CA GLU A 90 9.49 0.49 12.25
C GLU A 90 8.82 -0.42 13.31
N GLY A 91 8.66 -1.71 12.97
CA GLY A 91 7.97 -2.66 13.84
C GLY A 91 6.53 -2.27 14.19
N ARG A 92 5.93 -1.34 13.44
CA ARG A 92 4.68 -0.67 13.80
C ARG A 92 3.60 -0.71 12.73
N VAL A 93 3.94 -0.42 11.47
CA VAL A 93 2.98 -0.39 10.37
C VAL A 93 3.14 -1.64 9.53
N LEU A 94 2.07 -2.45 9.51
CA LEU A 94 2.01 -3.70 8.77
C LEU A 94 1.26 -3.47 7.45
N GLN A 95 1.89 -3.93 6.37
CA GLN A 95 1.30 -3.95 5.04
C GLN A 95 1.23 -5.37 4.50
N ALA A 96 0.22 -5.64 3.68
CA ALA A 96 0.20 -6.83 2.82
C ALA A 96 -0.18 -6.41 1.41
N THR A 97 0.55 -6.95 0.46
CA THR A 97 0.40 -6.68 -0.98
C THR A 97 0.09 -7.98 -1.69
N ALA A 98 -0.91 -7.94 -2.59
CA ALA A 98 -1.17 -9.01 -3.54
C ALA A 98 -1.11 -8.44 -4.95
N TYR A 99 -0.34 -9.07 -5.87
CA TYR A 99 -0.17 -8.57 -7.23
C TYR A 99 0.09 -9.68 -8.24
N PHE A 100 -0.13 -9.38 -9.49
CA PHE A 100 0.14 -10.28 -10.61
C PHE A 100 0.47 -9.50 -11.89
N ARG A 101 1.03 -10.21 -12.86
CA ARG A 101 1.20 -9.80 -14.26
C ARG A 101 0.26 -10.61 -15.14
N ALA A 102 -0.25 -9.99 -16.19
CA ALA A 102 -1.05 -10.68 -17.18
C ALA A 102 -0.46 -10.46 -18.59
N PRO A 103 -0.11 -11.50 -19.34
CA PRO A 103 0.24 -11.34 -20.74
C PRO A 103 -0.98 -10.92 -21.57
N ALA A 104 -0.76 -10.19 -22.67
CA ALA A 104 -1.81 -9.71 -23.56
C ALA A 104 -2.65 -10.84 -24.20
N ALA A 105 -2.08 -12.03 -24.28
CA ALA A 105 -2.76 -13.25 -24.73
C ALA A 105 -2.17 -14.46 -24.02
N GLY A 106 -3.00 -15.46 -23.84
CA GLY A 106 -2.60 -16.74 -23.27
C GLY A 106 -3.10 -17.92 -24.13
N PRO A 107 -2.82 -19.13 -23.70
CA PRO A 107 -3.22 -20.34 -24.42
C PRO A 107 -4.74 -20.51 -24.43
N ASP A 108 -5.28 -21.07 -25.51
CA ASP A 108 -6.72 -21.37 -25.62
C ASP A 108 -7.18 -22.50 -24.67
N ARG A 109 -6.23 -23.27 -24.15
CA ARG A 109 -6.49 -24.40 -23.26
C ARG A 109 -5.70 -24.29 -21.96
N ARG A 110 -6.34 -24.73 -20.88
CA ARG A 110 -5.70 -24.83 -19.57
C ARG A 110 -4.49 -25.75 -19.63
N GLN A 111 -3.38 -25.28 -19.07
CA GLN A 111 -2.14 -26.05 -18.90
C GLN A 111 -2.14 -26.79 -17.54
N PRO A 112 -1.30 -27.82 -17.35
CA PRO A 112 -1.05 -28.41 -16.03
C PRO A 112 -0.51 -27.38 -15.04
N TRP A 113 -0.78 -27.57 -13.75
CA TRP A 113 -0.32 -26.62 -12.71
C TRP A 113 1.20 -26.40 -12.69
N GLY A 114 2.00 -27.41 -13.04
CA GLY A 114 3.45 -27.25 -13.16
C GLY A 114 3.87 -26.12 -14.10
N HIS A 115 3.09 -25.88 -15.17
CA HIS A 115 3.34 -24.77 -16.10
C HIS A 115 3.17 -23.39 -15.41
N TYR A 116 2.17 -23.24 -14.54
CA TYR A 116 1.91 -21.98 -13.85
C TYR A 116 2.86 -21.74 -12.67
N LEU A 117 3.27 -22.81 -11.98
CA LEU A 117 4.16 -22.73 -10.82
C LEU A 117 5.59 -22.28 -11.17
N VAL A 118 6.05 -22.54 -12.40
CA VAL A 118 7.36 -22.05 -12.87
C VAL A 118 7.33 -20.57 -13.32
N ARG A 119 6.14 -19.94 -13.28
CA ARG A 119 5.91 -18.55 -13.64
C ARG A 119 5.23 -17.80 -12.50
N PRO A 120 5.92 -17.57 -11.37
CA PRO A 120 5.33 -16.95 -10.21
C PRO A 120 4.76 -15.55 -10.52
N GLY A 121 3.55 -15.28 -10.04
CA GLY A 121 2.90 -14.00 -10.24
C GLY A 121 2.40 -13.73 -11.65
N VAL A 122 2.23 -14.76 -12.49
CA VAL A 122 1.66 -14.62 -13.83
C VAL A 122 0.28 -15.27 -13.87
N LEU A 123 -0.71 -14.50 -14.33
CA LEU A 123 -2.06 -15.00 -14.66
C LEU A 123 -2.22 -15.03 -16.18
N GLU A 124 -2.28 -16.21 -16.75
CA GLU A 124 -2.48 -16.40 -18.17
C GLU A 124 -3.98 -16.37 -18.51
N PRO A 125 -4.45 -15.39 -19.30
CA PRO A 125 -5.83 -15.35 -19.76
C PRO A 125 -6.08 -16.44 -20.80
N PHE A 126 -7.31 -16.92 -20.92
CA PHE A 126 -7.72 -17.72 -22.06
C PHE A 126 -8.06 -16.81 -23.24
N GLY A 127 -7.30 -16.92 -24.32
CA GLY A 127 -7.44 -16.06 -25.49
C GLY A 127 -6.81 -14.67 -25.30
N LYS A 128 -7.38 -13.66 -25.95
CA LYS A 128 -6.91 -12.28 -25.89
C LYS A 128 -7.42 -11.57 -24.63
N LEU A 129 -6.54 -10.82 -23.99
CA LEU A 129 -6.88 -10.00 -22.85
C LEU A 129 -7.22 -8.57 -23.32
N PRO A 130 -8.44 -8.07 -23.06
CA PRO A 130 -8.75 -6.66 -23.29
C PRO A 130 -8.10 -5.81 -22.17
N GLU A 131 -6.88 -5.38 -22.39
CA GLU A 131 -6.01 -4.78 -21.36
C GLU A 131 -6.62 -3.53 -20.71
N GLN A 132 -7.24 -2.64 -21.49
CA GLN A 132 -7.92 -1.46 -20.97
C GLN A 132 -9.14 -1.84 -20.11
N ALA A 133 -9.90 -2.87 -20.50
CA ALA A 133 -11.02 -3.35 -19.70
C ALA A 133 -10.54 -4.00 -18.39
N LEU A 134 -9.38 -4.70 -18.41
CA LEU A 134 -8.75 -5.21 -17.21
C LEU A 134 -8.32 -4.07 -16.29
N ALA A 135 -7.59 -3.07 -16.81
CA ALA A 135 -7.14 -1.93 -16.02
C ALA A 135 -8.30 -1.25 -15.29
N GLN A 136 -9.36 -0.93 -16.00
CA GLN A 136 -10.57 -0.35 -15.42
C GLN A 136 -11.28 -1.30 -14.44
N GLY A 137 -11.28 -2.58 -14.73
CA GLY A 137 -11.91 -3.60 -13.90
C GLY A 137 -11.21 -3.81 -12.55
N ILE A 138 -9.89 -3.80 -12.54
CA ILE A 138 -9.09 -3.94 -11.31
C ILE A 138 -9.32 -2.76 -10.35
N LEU A 139 -9.49 -1.55 -10.87
CA LEU A 139 -9.67 -0.35 -10.05
C LEU A 139 -11.06 -0.24 -9.43
N ARG A 140 -12.05 -1.02 -9.88
CA ARG A 140 -13.38 -1.14 -9.27
C ARG A 140 -13.47 -2.25 -8.23
N ASP A 141 -14.56 -2.31 -7.48
CA ASP A 141 -14.82 -3.45 -6.61
C ASP A 141 -15.10 -4.72 -7.43
N PRO A 142 -14.41 -5.84 -7.12
CA PRO A 142 -14.62 -7.11 -7.82
C PRO A 142 -16.03 -7.65 -7.58
N GLN A 143 -16.61 -8.23 -8.63
CA GLN A 143 -17.89 -8.89 -8.55
C GLN A 143 -17.73 -10.35 -8.07
N LYS A 144 -18.85 -10.96 -7.69
CA LYS A 144 -18.87 -12.37 -7.25
C LYS A 144 -18.26 -13.29 -8.32
N GLY A 145 -17.24 -14.05 -7.92
CA GLY A 145 -16.53 -14.99 -8.79
C GLY A 145 -15.43 -14.36 -9.67
N GLU A 146 -15.14 -13.08 -9.50
CA GLU A 146 -13.95 -12.43 -10.03
C GLU A 146 -12.78 -12.51 -9.05
N LEU A 147 -11.56 -12.36 -9.58
CA LEU A 147 -10.35 -12.27 -8.76
C LEU A 147 -10.45 -11.09 -7.80
N HIS A 148 -10.22 -11.36 -6.53
CA HIS A 148 -10.25 -10.35 -5.49
C HIS A 148 -8.87 -10.29 -4.78
N LEU A 149 -7.97 -9.43 -5.28
CA LEU A 149 -6.61 -9.26 -4.71
C LEU A 149 -6.64 -8.84 -3.24
N GLY A 150 -7.59 -7.95 -2.90
CA GLY A 150 -7.75 -7.50 -1.53
C GLY A 150 -8.08 -8.62 -0.54
N LEU A 151 -8.79 -9.69 -0.94
CA LEU A 151 -9.02 -10.83 -0.06
C LEU A 151 -7.75 -11.65 0.17
N ILE A 152 -6.87 -11.75 -0.83
CA ILE A 152 -5.57 -12.42 -0.68
C ILE A 152 -4.69 -11.62 0.29
N ALA A 153 -4.58 -10.30 0.10
CA ALA A 153 -3.83 -9.43 1.01
C ALA A 153 -4.41 -9.44 2.43
N GLU A 154 -5.75 -9.38 2.58
CA GLU A 154 -6.41 -9.44 3.89
C GLU A 154 -6.19 -10.78 4.60
N GLY A 155 -6.23 -11.88 3.84
CA GLY A 155 -5.92 -13.21 4.38
C GLY A 155 -4.53 -13.27 5.00
N LEU A 156 -3.54 -12.69 4.32
CA LEU A 156 -2.16 -12.58 4.81
C LEU A 156 -2.08 -11.68 6.06
N LEU A 157 -2.71 -10.50 6.05
CA LEU A 157 -2.78 -9.64 7.23
C LEU A 157 -3.44 -10.35 8.42
N ALA A 158 -4.55 -11.07 8.18
CA ALA A 158 -5.26 -11.79 9.23
C ALA A 158 -4.41 -12.91 9.83
N GLN A 159 -3.61 -13.61 9.00
CA GLN A 159 -2.65 -14.60 9.47
C GLN A 159 -1.59 -13.96 10.39
N LEU A 160 -0.95 -12.90 9.93
CA LEU A 160 0.12 -12.21 10.66
C LEU A 160 -0.40 -11.60 11.97
N ARG A 161 -1.57 -10.96 11.97
CA ARG A 161 -2.18 -10.35 13.16
C ARG A 161 -2.58 -11.35 14.23
N ARG A 162 -2.67 -12.64 13.90
CA ARG A 162 -2.92 -13.73 14.87
C ARG A 162 -1.66 -14.33 15.45
N HIS A 163 -0.49 -13.89 14.99
CA HIS A 163 0.79 -14.46 15.41
C HIS A 163 0.99 -14.34 16.92
N PRO A 164 1.51 -15.39 17.62
CA PRO A 164 1.66 -15.39 19.07
C PRO A 164 2.59 -14.32 19.65
N LEU A 165 3.50 -13.78 18.85
CA LEU A 165 4.38 -12.68 19.26
C LEU A 165 3.62 -11.37 19.57
N LEU A 166 2.38 -11.22 19.10
CA LEU A 166 1.62 -9.99 19.24
C LEU A 166 0.76 -10.03 20.52
N ASP A 167 0.84 -8.96 21.32
CA ASP A 167 0.04 -8.79 22.53
C ASP A 167 -1.41 -8.36 22.25
N ARG A 168 -1.75 -8.11 20.98
CA ARG A 168 -3.06 -7.66 20.47
C ARG A 168 -3.52 -6.32 21.04
N LYS A 169 -2.61 -5.51 21.54
CA LYS A 169 -2.86 -4.19 22.08
C LYS A 169 -2.24 -3.15 21.16
N ALA A 170 -3.04 -2.46 20.39
CA ALA A 170 -2.55 -1.34 19.60
C ALA A 170 -2.34 -0.09 20.49
N PRO A 171 -1.30 0.71 20.30
CA PRO A 171 -1.04 1.91 21.10
C PRO A 171 -2.11 3.00 20.89
N PHE A 172 -2.82 2.96 19.77
CA PHE A 172 -3.93 3.85 19.43
C PHE A 172 -4.88 3.17 18.42
N LYS A 173 -6.06 3.74 18.23
CA LYS A 173 -7.02 3.27 17.22
C LYS A 173 -6.70 3.90 15.86
N SER A 174 -6.57 3.07 14.83
CA SER A 174 -6.46 3.48 13.44
C SER A 174 -7.34 2.59 12.56
N ARG A 175 -7.71 3.12 11.39
CA ARG A 175 -8.36 2.31 10.35
C ARG A 175 -7.32 1.80 9.37
N ALA A 176 -7.58 0.66 8.78
CA ALA A 176 -6.80 0.17 7.66
C ALA A 176 -7.15 0.95 6.40
N THR A 177 -6.19 1.17 5.51
CA THR A 177 -6.41 1.73 4.18
C THR A 177 -6.14 0.69 3.11
N ARG A 178 -6.67 0.94 1.91
CA ARG A 178 -6.52 0.09 0.73
C ARG A 178 -6.03 0.95 -0.44
N LEU A 179 -5.02 0.47 -1.15
CA LEU A 179 -4.56 1.06 -2.40
C LEU A 179 -4.64 0.01 -3.50
N ARG A 180 -5.49 0.22 -4.51
CA ARG A 180 -5.51 -0.58 -5.75
C ARG A 180 -4.70 0.13 -6.81
N TRP A 181 -3.94 -0.63 -7.55
CA TRP A 181 -3.08 -0.07 -8.58
C TRP A 181 -3.05 -0.90 -9.85
N VAL A 182 -2.86 -0.21 -10.94
CA VAL A 182 -2.58 -0.79 -12.25
C VAL A 182 -1.37 -0.05 -12.83
N ALA A 183 -0.40 -0.81 -13.28
CA ALA A 183 0.74 -0.30 -14.02
C ALA A 183 0.60 -0.66 -15.48
N LEU A 184 0.62 0.35 -16.33
CA LEU A 184 0.64 0.25 -17.79
C LEU A 184 2.08 0.47 -18.26
N ARG A 185 2.43 -0.13 -19.39
CA ARG A 185 3.72 0.15 -20.02
C ARG A 185 3.70 1.51 -20.66
N ALA A 186 4.72 2.31 -20.39
CA ALA A 186 4.95 3.56 -21.13
C ALA A 186 5.34 3.24 -22.59
N SER A 187 5.01 4.15 -23.50
CA SER A 187 5.48 4.07 -24.88
C SER A 187 6.99 4.31 -24.93
N ASP A 188 7.64 3.86 -26.01
CA ASP A 188 9.07 4.04 -26.18
C ASP A 188 9.44 5.55 -26.12
N GLY A 189 10.34 5.89 -25.21
CA GLY A 189 10.79 7.27 -24.98
C GLY A 189 9.93 8.08 -24.03
N GLU A 190 8.80 7.55 -23.53
CA GLU A 190 8.02 8.16 -22.45
C GLU A 190 8.62 7.78 -21.08
N GLY A 191 8.71 8.76 -20.20
CA GLY A 191 9.08 8.53 -18.80
C GLY A 191 7.96 7.91 -17.98
N ALA A 192 8.29 7.54 -16.74
CA ALA A 192 7.31 7.11 -15.76
C ALA A 192 6.36 8.26 -15.39
N SER A 193 5.04 7.99 -15.30
CA SER A 193 4.01 8.98 -14.94
C SER A 193 2.87 8.38 -14.15
N ILE A 194 2.13 9.23 -13.45
CA ILE A 194 0.87 8.87 -12.79
C ILE A 194 -0.26 9.39 -13.66
N GLU A 195 -1.05 8.48 -14.23
CA GLU A 195 -2.18 8.83 -15.07
C GLU A 195 -3.39 9.28 -14.25
N ARG A 196 -3.57 8.63 -13.11
CA ARG A 196 -4.69 8.90 -12.23
C ARG A 196 -4.37 8.49 -10.80
N PHE A 197 -4.71 9.36 -9.87
CA PHE A 197 -4.78 9.06 -8.44
C PHE A 197 -6.15 9.49 -7.93
N THR A 198 -6.93 8.56 -7.38
CA THR A 198 -8.31 8.83 -6.97
C THR A 198 -8.57 8.32 -5.56
N LEU A 199 -9.21 9.14 -4.77
CA LEU A 199 -9.85 8.74 -3.52
C LEU A 199 -11.27 8.27 -3.87
N ALA A 200 -11.48 6.94 -3.87
CA ALA A 200 -12.77 6.36 -4.25
C ALA A 200 -13.75 6.35 -3.07
N GLU A 201 -13.26 6.02 -1.89
CA GLU A 201 -13.98 6.01 -0.61
C GLU A 201 -13.00 6.41 0.49
N ASP A 202 -13.48 6.58 1.72
CA ASP A 202 -12.65 7.04 2.86
C ASP A 202 -11.34 6.26 3.04
N GLU A 203 -11.33 4.98 2.70
CA GLU A 203 -10.22 4.07 2.96
C GLU A 203 -9.66 3.42 1.69
N LEU A 204 -10.26 3.68 0.53
CA LEU A 204 -9.83 3.15 -0.76
C LEU A 204 -9.21 4.24 -1.62
N ARG A 205 -7.98 4.00 -2.06
CA ARG A 205 -7.28 4.76 -3.10
C ARG A 205 -7.15 3.91 -4.35
N THR A 206 -7.19 4.54 -5.49
CA THR A 206 -6.87 3.89 -6.76
C THR A 206 -5.80 4.68 -7.49
N VAL A 207 -4.82 3.98 -8.06
CA VAL A 207 -3.74 4.59 -8.83
C VAL A 207 -3.54 3.86 -10.14
N GLU A 208 -3.39 4.63 -11.20
CA GLU A 208 -3.03 4.16 -12.54
C GLU A 208 -1.69 4.79 -12.90
N LEU A 209 -0.69 3.94 -13.15
CA LEU A 209 0.69 4.32 -13.38
C LEU A 209 1.09 3.98 -14.81
N ARG A 210 1.97 4.80 -15.40
CA ARG A 210 2.78 4.39 -16.56
C ARG A 210 4.21 4.19 -16.11
N VAL A 211 4.77 3.07 -16.49
CA VAL A 211 6.14 2.69 -16.11
C VAL A 211 6.91 2.21 -17.32
N PRO A 212 8.23 2.43 -17.38
CA PRO A 212 9.06 1.92 -18.46
C PRO A 212 8.88 0.42 -18.66
N ALA A 213 9.00 -0.07 -19.88
CA ALA A 213 8.78 -1.47 -20.22
C ALA A 213 9.78 -2.44 -19.55
N ALA A 214 10.94 -1.93 -19.13
CA ALA A 214 11.98 -2.69 -18.44
C ALA A 214 11.70 -2.95 -16.96
N GLU A 215 10.71 -2.25 -16.38
CA GLU A 215 10.43 -2.37 -14.94
C GLU A 215 9.82 -3.71 -14.57
N GLU A 216 10.18 -4.17 -13.37
CA GLU A 216 9.61 -5.40 -12.81
C GLU A 216 8.36 -5.12 -11.98
N ALA A 217 7.40 -6.03 -12.02
CA ALA A 217 6.18 -5.92 -11.21
C ALA A 217 6.45 -5.83 -9.70
N SER A 218 7.51 -6.47 -9.22
CA SER A 218 7.94 -6.42 -7.82
C SER A 218 8.42 -5.02 -7.41
N ALA A 219 9.13 -4.30 -8.29
CA ALA A 219 9.56 -2.91 -8.06
C ALA A 219 8.36 -1.96 -8.02
N VAL A 220 7.41 -2.13 -8.98
CA VAL A 220 6.16 -1.36 -8.98
C VAL A 220 5.33 -1.63 -7.73
N ALA A 221 5.24 -2.88 -7.27
CA ALA A 221 4.58 -3.21 -6.02
C ALA A 221 5.24 -2.51 -4.82
N GLY A 222 6.59 -2.43 -4.77
CA GLY A 222 7.33 -1.69 -3.75
C GLY A 222 7.03 -0.19 -3.74
N LEU A 223 6.93 0.44 -4.92
CA LEU A 223 6.48 1.83 -5.04
C LEU A 223 5.07 2.01 -4.48
N CYS A 224 4.14 1.10 -4.81
CA CYS A 224 2.76 1.17 -4.34
C CYS A 224 2.65 0.88 -2.82
N GLU A 225 3.54 0.07 -2.25
CA GLU A 225 3.67 -0.13 -0.81
C GLU A 225 4.11 1.16 -0.11
N ASP A 226 5.13 1.84 -0.65
CA ASP A 226 5.60 3.13 -0.12
C ASP A 226 4.50 4.20 -0.20
N LEU A 227 3.82 4.31 -1.33
CA LEU A 227 2.68 5.21 -1.51
C LEU A 227 1.55 4.92 -0.52
N ALA A 228 1.19 3.64 -0.34
CA ALA A 228 0.14 3.22 0.58
C ALA A 228 0.49 3.50 2.04
N LEU A 229 1.77 3.36 2.43
CA LEU A 229 2.27 3.72 3.75
C LEU A 229 2.05 5.21 4.03
N HIS A 230 2.48 6.07 3.11
CA HIS A 230 2.40 7.53 3.28
C HIS A 230 0.95 8.04 3.24
N ASP A 231 0.08 7.48 2.38
CA ASP A 231 -1.36 7.76 2.42
C ASP A 231 -2.02 7.35 3.75
N TRP A 232 -1.65 6.18 4.29
CA TRP A 232 -2.14 5.73 5.59
C TRP A 232 -1.69 6.65 6.72
N LEU A 233 -0.43 7.11 6.71
CA LEU A 233 0.10 8.06 7.68
C LEU A 233 -0.68 9.39 7.64
N LEU A 234 -0.86 9.97 6.46
CA LEU A 234 -1.66 11.20 6.26
C LEU A 234 -3.09 11.01 6.79
N THR A 235 -3.77 9.96 6.35
CA THR A 235 -5.15 9.65 6.75
C THR A 235 -5.27 9.47 8.26
N THR A 236 -4.32 8.79 8.89
CA THR A 236 -4.34 8.52 10.33
C THR A 236 -4.11 9.81 11.14
N VAL A 237 -3.15 10.64 10.74
CA VAL A 237 -2.86 11.91 11.41
C VAL A 237 -4.01 12.93 11.25
N VAL A 238 -4.62 13.01 10.06
CA VAL A 238 -5.82 13.84 9.85
C VAL A 238 -6.92 13.45 10.82
N ARG A 239 -7.23 12.15 10.95
CA ARG A 239 -8.26 11.66 11.88
C ARG A 239 -7.94 11.94 13.35
N MET A 240 -6.68 11.83 13.75
CA MET A 240 -6.26 12.20 15.11
C MET A 240 -6.49 13.68 15.37
N LEU A 241 -6.16 14.56 14.42
CA LEU A 241 -6.42 16.00 14.53
C LEU A 241 -7.92 16.30 14.60
N ASP A 242 -8.74 15.68 13.77
CA ASP A 242 -10.19 15.87 13.78
C ASP A 242 -10.81 15.41 15.10
N THR A 243 -10.39 14.25 15.60
CA THR A 243 -10.85 13.72 16.90
C THR A 243 -10.44 14.63 18.06
N SER A 244 -9.23 15.23 18.01
CA SER A 244 -8.75 16.14 19.06
C SER A 244 -9.53 17.45 19.13
N ARG A 245 -10.14 17.89 18.01
CA ARG A 245 -10.99 19.10 17.95
C ARG A 245 -12.39 18.88 18.49
N LEU A 246 -12.92 17.66 18.34
CA LEU A 246 -14.26 17.30 18.82
C LEU A 246 -14.35 17.21 20.34
N GLY A 247 -13.22 17.04 21.03
CA GLY A 247 -13.14 17.12 22.49
C GLY A 247 -12.92 18.54 22.96
N ALA A 248 -13.95 19.38 22.97
CA ALA A 248 -13.90 20.75 23.48
C ALA A 248 -13.57 20.89 25.00
N SER A 249 -13.07 19.85 25.62
CA SER A 249 -12.80 19.70 27.05
C SER A 249 -11.30 19.68 27.34
N GLY A 250 -10.73 20.83 27.64
CA GLY A 250 -9.46 20.97 28.36
C GLY A 250 -8.18 20.55 27.62
N GLY A 251 -7.12 21.33 27.79
CA GLY A 251 -5.81 21.17 27.16
C GLY A 251 -5.17 19.79 27.29
N ALA A 252 -5.33 19.16 28.46
CA ALA A 252 -4.80 17.83 28.74
C ALA A 252 -5.40 16.73 27.81
N ALA A 253 -6.69 16.79 27.49
CA ALA A 253 -7.35 15.82 26.62
C ALA A 253 -6.83 15.92 25.18
N THR A 254 -6.60 17.14 24.66
CA THR A 254 -6.02 17.37 23.33
C THR A 254 -4.59 16.83 23.25
N VAL A 255 -3.76 17.09 24.27
CA VAL A 255 -2.39 16.56 24.34
C VAL A 255 -2.40 15.02 24.32
N LEU A 256 -3.25 14.39 25.12
CA LEU A 256 -3.38 12.93 25.16
C LEU A 256 -3.85 12.35 23.82
N ALA A 257 -4.77 13.03 23.11
CA ALA A 257 -5.27 12.60 21.81
C ALA A 257 -4.20 12.66 20.69
N LEU A 258 -3.29 13.67 20.75
CA LEU A 258 -2.24 13.87 19.74
C LEU A 258 -0.92 13.19 20.07
N ARG A 259 -0.70 12.81 21.33
CA ARG A 259 0.53 12.14 21.76
C ARG A 259 0.89 10.91 20.92
N PRO A 260 -0.05 10.01 20.55
CA PRO A 260 0.30 8.85 19.71
C PRO A 260 0.84 9.23 18.32
N ALA A 261 0.43 10.37 17.74
CA ALA A 261 1.01 10.85 16.49
C ALA A 261 2.50 11.17 16.67
N VAL A 262 2.84 11.92 17.75
CA VAL A 262 4.22 12.29 18.05
C VAL A 262 5.09 11.07 18.38
N ASP A 263 4.58 10.20 19.26
CA ASP A 263 5.35 9.07 19.79
C ASP A 263 5.55 7.96 18.74
N HIS A 264 4.63 7.81 17.76
CA HIS A 264 4.59 6.62 16.93
C HIS A 264 4.52 6.84 15.41
N LEU A 265 4.21 8.06 14.93
CA LEU A 265 3.94 8.25 13.49
C LEU A 265 4.85 9.27 12.80
N LEU A 266 5.18 10.40 13.47
CA LEU A 266 5.84 11.49 12.77
C LEU A 266 7.22 11.11 12.20
N HIS A 267 7.94 10.21 12.84
CA HIS A 267 9.25 9.74 12.39
C HIS A 267 9.17 8.73 11.23
N LEU A 268 7.97 8.19 10.93
CA LEU A 268 7.78 7.22 9.85
C LEU A 268 7.73 7.86 8.46
N TRP A 269 7.62 9.18 8.38
CA TRP A 269 7.55 9.88 7.10
C TRP A 269 8.91 9.95 6.43
N MET A 270 9.20 8.96 5.60
CA MET A 270 10.43 8.84 4.82
C MET A 270 10.12 8.37 3.39
N PRO A 271 9.55 9.25 2.54
CA PRO A 271 9.20 8.90 1.17
C PRO A 271 10.40 8.35 0.40
N ARG A 272 10.15 7.34 -0.42
CA ARG A 272 11.15 6.67 -1.28
C ARG A 272 12.20 5.86 -0.51
N ALA A 273 12.09 5.68 0.79
CA ALA A 273 13.10 4.96 1.57
C ALA A 273 13.38 3.54 1.03
N HIS A 274 12.38 2.91 0.43
CA HIS A 274 12.44 1.53 -0.06
C HIS A 274 12.00 1.38 -1.52
N VAL A 275 11.89 2.50 -2.24
CA VAL A 275 11.52 2.52 -3.67
C VAL A 275 12.74 2.34 -4.54
N ASP A 276 12.62 1.54 -5.60
CA ASP A 276 13.66 1.40 -6.61
C ASP A 276 14.02 2.78 -7.19
N PRO A 277 15.31 3.14 -7.28
CA PRO A 277 15.74 4.42 -7.83
C PRO A 277 15.19 4.73 -9.22
N ALA A 278 14.98 3.71 -10.07
CA ALA A 278 14.40 3.87 -11.40
C ALA A 278 12.96 4.40 -11.37
N LEU A 279 12.21 4.10 -10.31
CA LEU A 279 10.83 4.59 -10.09
C LEU A 279 10.77 5.90 -9.29
N GLY A 280 11.91 6.47 -8.92
CA GLY A 280 12.00 7.78 -8.25
C GLY A 280 11.23 8.91 -8.94
N PRO A 281 11.27 9.04 -10.27
CA PRO A 281 10.50 10.06 -11.00
C PRO A 281 8.99 9.99 -10.77
N LEU A 282 8.41 8.80 -10.55
CA LEU A 282 6.99 8.65 -10.21
C LEU A 282 6.64 9.31 -8.89
N TRP A 283 7.51 9.17 -7.89
CA TRP A 283 7.31 9.82 -6.60
C TRP A 283 7.42 11.34 -6.71
N GLU A 284 8.27 11.87 -7.59
CA GLU A 284 8.37 13.31 -7.85
C GLU A 284 7.08 13.88 -8.46
N VAL A 285 6.36 13.09 -9.25
CA VAL A 285 5.03 13.49 -9.75
C VAL A 285 4.03 13.59 -8.62
N LEU A 286 4.03 12.64 -7.68
CA LEU A 286 3.19 12.67 -6.47
C LEU A 286 3.53 13.84 -5.54
N GLU A 287 4.76 14.32 -5.53
CA GLU A 287 5.13 15.51 -4.79
C GLU A 287 4.59 16.80 -5.41
N ARG A 288 4.33 16.81 -6.71
CA ARG A 288 3.74 17.96 -7.39
C ARG A 288 2.23 18.01 -7.28
N GLU A 289 1.59 16.85 -7.44
CA GLU A 289 0.12 16.70 -7.43
C GLU A 289 -0.25 15.34 -6.81
N PRO A 290 -0.71 15.23 -5.58
CA PRO A 290 -1.36 16.14 -4.65
C PRO A 290 -0.49 16.76 -3.56
N GLU A 291 0.81 16.90 -3.74
CA GLU A 291 1.72 17.53 -2.77
C GLU A 291 1.77 16.79 -1.41
N PHE A 292 2.01 15.51 -1.40
CA PHE A 292 1.98 14.69 -0.17
C PHE A 292 2.88 15.22 0.94
N SER A 293 4.12 15.58 0.64
CA SER A 293 5.03 16.13 1.64
C SER A 293 4.57 17.48 2.19
N ARG A 294 3.95 18.33 1.37
CA ARG A 294 3.36 19.59 1.82
C ARG A 294 2.17 19.37 2.74
N GLN A 295 1.30 18.42 2.40
CA GLN A 295 0.20 18.03 3.28
C GLN A 295 0.73 17.55 4.64
N TRP A 296 1.74 16.67 4.62
CA TRP A 296 2.38 16.18 5.83
C TRP A 296 2.96 17.30 6.68
N GLN A 297 3.75 18.20 6.10
CA GLN A 297 4.32 19.36 6.80
C GLN A 297 3.23 20.23 7.44
N THR A 298 2.12 20.46 6.72
CA THR A 298 0.97 21.21 7.25
C THR A 298 0.35 20.49 8.45
N LEU A 299 0.20 19.17 8.43
CA LEU A 299 -0.34 18.39 9.54
C LEU A 299 0.60 18.41 10.75
N VAL A 300 1.90 18.24 10.52
CA VAL A 300 2.93 18.31 11.57
C VAL A 300 2.91 19.70 12.24
N GLN A 301 2.84 20.78 11.44
CA GLN A 301 2.75 22.13 11.99
C GLN A 301 1.47 22.32 12.81
N ARG A 302 0.32 21.84 12.34
CA ARG A 302 -0.92 21.89 13.13
C ARG A 302 -0.83 21.13 14.45
N ILE A 303 -0.17 19.96 14.48
CA ILE A 303 0.07 19.24 15.73
C ILE A 303 0.92 20.07 16.67
N ARG A 304 2.02 20.66 16.19
CA ARG A 304 2.91 21.51 16.99
C ARG A 304 2.18 22.71 17.56
N ASP A 305 1.39 23.40 16.75
CA ASP A 305 0.61 24.59 17.20
C ASP A 305 -0.43 24.19 18.25
N GLN A 306 -1.13 23.08 18.07
CA GLN A 306 -2.09 22.56 19.05
C GLN A 306 -1.40 22.25 20.40
N LEU A 307 -0.26 21.55 20.36
CA LEU A 307 0.50 21.22 21.58
C LEU A 307 1.06 22.48 22.26
N ALA A 308 1.57 23.44 21.49
CA ALA A 308 2.07 24.72 22.04
C ALA A 308 0.96 25.53 22.73
N LEU A 309 -0.20 25.65 22.09
CA LEU A 309 -1.36 26.34 22.68
C LEU A 309 -1.82 25.74 24.00
N GLN A 310 -1.73 24.40 24.12
CA GLN A 310 -2.13 23.70 25.34
C GLN A 310 -1.06 23.68 26.43
N ALA A 311 0.21 23.86 26.08
CA ALA A 311 1.30 23.97 27.06
C ALA A 311 1.24 25.27 27.89
N ILE A 312 0.76 26.37 27.29
CA ILE A 312 0.71 27.70 27.94
C ILE A 312 -0.16 27.71 29.23
N PRO A 313 -1.42 27.21 29.22
CA PRO A 313 -2.23 27.12 30.42
C PRO A 313 -1.60 26.23 31.50
N LEU A 314 -1.07 25.06 31.11
CA LEU A 314 -0.45 24.10 32.02
C LEU A 314 0.78 24.72 32.74
N LEU A 315 1.60 25.46 32.02
CA LEU A 315 2.73 26.19 32.60
C LEU A 315 2.27 27.30 33.57
N ARG A 316 1.19 28.03 33.25
CA ARG A 316 0.61 29.03 34.16
C ARG A 316 0.10 28.41 35.45
N GLU A 317 -0.65 27.33 35.37
CA GLU A 317 -1.15 26.57 36.52
C GLU A 317 0.01 26.07 37.41
N ALA A 318 1.07 25.53 36.82
CA ALA A 318 2.25 25.06 37.53
C ALA A 318 3.02 26.20 38.23
N LEU A 319 2.99 27.42 37.70
CA LEU A 319 3.63 28.59 38.28
C LEU A 319 2.79 29.24 39.41
N THR A 320 1.45 29.12 39.33
CA THR A 320 0.53 29.66 40.34
C THR A 320 0.29 28.73 41.54
N SER A 321 0.69 27.46 41.41
CA SER A 321 0.57 26.43 42.47
C SER A 321 1.83 26.32 43.34
N ARG A 322 2.81 27.20 43.16
CA ARG A 322 3.98 27.40 44.02
C ARG A 322 3.83 28.66 44.86
#